data_f1a906965c7d85e462a92b067eed3994
#
_entry.id   f1a906965c7d85e462a92b067eed3994
#
_cell.length_a   1.000
_cell.length_b   1.000
_cell.length_c   1.000
_cell.angle_alpha   90.00
_cell.angle_beta   90.00
_cell.angle_gamma   90.00
#
_symmetry.space_group_name_H-M   'P 1'
#
loop_
_entity.id
_entity.type
_entity.pdbx_description
1 polymer ?
#
loop_
_entity_poly.entity_id
_entity_poly.type
_entity_poly.pdbx_seq_one_letter_code
_entity_poly.pdbx_strand_id
1 'polypeptide(L)'
;MGACRPFFYDNPSSWVSMGVQADNLRGAFFATTGSGRYMCNVQLDPAANVGIVEINDAGDAWRIVWGLKDGGVPTSEFPTHFMNHSVRVAATDGACRVIYHAHPQNVIALSFVMPLDARTITRALWKAMTECIVVFPKGVGVVPWMVPGGSEIAQATCELMKTYDAAIWAQHGLFVSGPDFDTAFGLMHTIEKAAAIYAEARMLNGGSDQFRNTITDDGLRAIARDFKLDINESFLD
;
A
#
# COMPACT_ATOMS: atom_id res chain seq x y z
N MET A 1 -22.69 13.34 23.35
CA MET A 1 -21.72 12.49 24.06
C MET A 1 -20.36 13.08 23.78
N GLY A 2 -19.62 13.58 24.78
CA GLY A 2 -18.27 14.13 24.57
C GLY A 2 -17.34 12.99 24.15
N ALA A 3 -16.71 13.13 23.00
CA ALA A 3 -15.69 12.20 22.56
C ALA A 3 -14.59 12.12 23.62
N CYS A 4 -14.34 10.94 24.17
CA CYS A 4 -13.25 10.70 25.11
C CYS A 4 -11.95 10.96 24.33
N ARG A 5 -11.24 12.05 24.65
CA ARG A 5 -9.94 12.34 24.03
C ARG A 5 -8.95 11.26 24.45
N PRO A 6 -8.14 10.75 23.53
CA PRO A 6 -7.10 9.79 23.87
C PRO A 6 -6.15 10.37 24.92
N PHE A 7 -5.68 9.54 25.85
CA PHE A 7 -4.80 9.96 26.96
C PHE A 7 -3.41 10.48 26.48
N PHE A 8 -3.03 10.22 25.21
CA PHE A 8 -1.80 10.72 24.60
C PHE A 8 -1.95 12.11 23.97
N TYR A 9 -3.09 12.79 24.18
CA TYR A 9 -3.36 14.13 23.64
C TYR A 9 -2.48 15.18 24.36
N ASP A 10 -1.29 15.41 23.83
CA ASP A 10 -0.28 16.27 24.43
C ASP A 10 0.03 17.43 23.48
N ASN A 11 -0.17 18.67 23.95
CA ASN A 11 0.12 19.92 23.24
C ASN A 11 -0.11 19.88 21.71
N PRO A 12 -1.38 19.80 21.25
CA PRO A 12 -1.66 19.67 19.84
C PRO A 12 -1.11 20.87 19.03
N SER A 13 -0.52 20.57 17.88
CA SER A 13 -0.08 21.60 16.93
C SER A 13 -1.27 22.38 16.36
N SER A 14 -0.99 23.45 15.61
CA SER A 14 -2.01 24.13 14.81
C SER A 14 -2.56 23.21 13.72
N TRP A 15 -3.77 23.45 13.29
CA TRP A 15 -4.38 22.78 12.15
C TRP A 15 -3.63 23.10 10.85
N VAL A 16 -3.37 22.10 10.05
CA VAL A 16 -2.71 22.18 8.73
C VAL A 16 -3.70 21.64 7.69
N SER A 17 -4.02 22.44 6.67
CA SER A 17 -4.88 22.02 5.57
C SER A 17 -4.22 20.90 4.76
N MET A 18 -5.01 19.89 4.36
CA MET A 18 -4.56 18.82 3.47
C MET A 18 -4.73 19.13 2.00
N GLY A 19 -5.53 20.14 1.64
CA GLY A 19 -5.91 20.39 0.26
C GLY A 19 -6.86 19.34 -0.34
N VAL A 20 -7.28 18.35 0.46
CA VAL A 20 -8.24 17.28 0.12
C VAL A 20 -9.20 17.07 1.29
N GLN A 21 -10.38 16.52 1.03
CA GLN A 21 -11.41 16.27 2.03
C GLN A 21 -11.88 14.82 2.00
N ALA A 22 -12.11 14.23 3.17
CA ALA A 22 -12.69 12.90 3.34
C ALA A 22 -13.68 12.89 4.51
N ASP A 23 -14.96 12.93 4.19
CA ASP A 23 -16.05 13.00 5.16
C ASP A 23 -16.11 11.76 6.08
N ASN A 24 -15.76 10.60 5.58
CA ASN A 24 -15.75 9.35 6.33
C ASN A 24 -14.56 9.18 7.28
N LEU A 25 -13.62 10.15 7.28
CA LEU A 25 -12.46 10.16 8.19
C LEU A 25 -12.48 11.32 9.19
N ARG A 26 -13.59 12.05 9.30
CA ARG A 26 -13.76 13.15 10.27
C ARG A 26 -13.53 12.67 11.69
N GLY A 27 -12.74 13.42 12.45
CA GLY A 27 -12.39 13.09 13.82
C GLY A 27 -11.53 11.85 14.02
N ALA A 28 -11.05 11.24 12.94
CA ALA A 28 -10.19 10.06 13.01
C ALA A 28 -8.78 10.42 13.48
N PHE A 29 -8.10 9.42 14.07
CA PHE A 29 -6.68 9.51 14.45
C PHE A 29 -5.87 8.56 13.60
N PHE A 30 -4.71 9.03 13.12
CA PHE A 30 -3.77 8.23 12.35
C PHE A 30 -2.41 8.21 12.99
N ALA A 31 -1.81 7.02 13.12
CA ALA A 31 -0.37 6.90 13.31
C ALA A 31 0.32 7.06 11.95
N THR A 32 1.30 7.95 11.87
CA THR A 32 2.05 8.19 10.63
C THR A 32 3.54 8.34 10.91
N THR A 33 4.37 7.88 9.99
CA THR A 33 5.82 8.15 10.06
C THR A 33 6.12 9.61 9.71
N GLY A 34 7.21 10.12 10.23
CA GLY A 34 7.68 11.46 9.91
C GLY A 34 8.39 11.54 8.55
N SER A 35 8.31 12.70 7.92
CA SER A 35 9.09 13.00 6.72
C SER A 35 10.59 12.85 6.98
N GLY A 36 11.29 12.13 6.09
CA GLY A 36 12.72 11.85 6.24
C GLY A 36 13.08 10.95 7.44
N ARG A 37 12.10 10.24 8.01
CA ARG A 37 12.32 9.28 9.11
C ARG A 37 12.30 7.85 8.58
N TYR A 38 13.12 6.98 9.19
CA TYR A 38 13.24 5.57 8.79
C TYR A 38 12.54 4.67 9.80
N MET A 39 11.77 3.70 9.30
CA MET A 39 11.01 2.74 10.12
C MET A 39 11.89 1.97 11.12
N CYS A 40 13.15 1.65 10.76
CA CYS A 40 14.08 0.97 11.65
C CYS A 40 14.42 1.76 12.92
N ASN A 41 14.24 3.09 12.92
CA ASN A 41 14.51 3.95 14.06
C ASN A 41 13.30 4.08 15.00
N VAL A 42 12.12 3.58 14.62
CA VAL A 42 10.90 3.70 15.44
C VAL A 42 11.07 3.00 16.78
N GLN A 43 11.70 1.83 16.81
CA GLN A 43 11.96 1.12 18.07
C GLN A 43 12.98 1.81 18.99
N LEU A 44 13.86 2.67 18.43
CA LEU A 44 14.89 3.40 19.18
C LEU A 44 14.31 4.67 19.83
N ASP A 45 13.53 5.42 19.09
CA ASP A 45 12.82 6.62 19.55
C ASP A 45 11.48 6.77 18.80
N PRO A 46 10.42 6.13 19.31
CA PRO A 46 9.09 6.21 18.70
C PRO A 46 8.61 7.64 18.51
N ALA A 47 8.80 8.48 19.54
CA ALA A 47 8.27 9.84 19.54
C ALA A 47 8.99 10.80 18.57
N ALA A 48 10.20 10.49 18.16
CA ALA A 48 10.88 11.25 17.12
C ALA A 48 10.50 10.80 15.70
N ASN A 49 10.10 9.53 15.52
CA ASN A 49 9.96 8.92 14.21
C ASN A 49 8.51 8.70 13.78
N VAL A 50 7.57 8.65 14.73
CA VAL A 50 6.13 8.47 14.49
C VAL A 50 5.36 9.58 15.16
N GLY A 51 4.25 10.01 14.55
CA GLY A 51 3.27 10.89 15.17
C GLY A 51 1.87 10.32 15.13
N ILE A 52 1.06 10.78 16.07
CA ILE A 52 -0.40 10.63 15.99
C ILE A 52 -0.95 11.97 15.53
N VAL A 53 -1.70 11.91 14.44
CA VAL A 53 -2.41 13.08 13.88
C VAL A 53 -3.90 12.90 14.06
N GLU A 54 -4.58 14.00 14.37
CA GLU A 54 -6.05 14.08 14.46
C GLU A 54 -6.58 14.79 13.21
N ILE A 55 -7.66 14.29 12.66
CA ILE A 55 -8.39 14.93 11.56
C ILE A 55 -9.50 15.79 12.15
N ASN A 56 -9.69 16.99 11.60
CA ASN A 56 -10.73 17.91 12.08
C ASN A 56 -12.14 17.42 11.72
N ASP A 57 -13.15 18.09 12.29
CA ASP A 57 -14.56 17.78 12.05
C ASP A 57 -15.03 18.11 10.62
N ALA A 58 -14.26 18.87 9.85
CA ALA A 58 -14.52 19.12 8.45
C ALA A 58 -13.94 18.03 7.53
N GLY A 59 -12.95 17.25 8.00
CA GLY A 59 -12.29 16.20 7.22
C GLY A 59 -11.28 16.71 6.19
N ASP A 60 -10.76 17.95 6.38
CA ASP A 60 -9.90 18.63 5.41
C ASP A 60 -8.58 19.16 5.99
N ALA A 61 -8.36 18.98 7.29
CA ALA A 61 -7.15 19.40 7.98
C ALA A 61 -6.73 18.38 9.06
N TRP A 62 -5.45 18.37 9.36
CA TRP A 62 -4.86 17.55 10.40
C TRP A 62 -4.07 18.40 11.39
N ARG A 63 -3.82 17.86 12.57
CA ARG A 63 -2.84 18.38 13.54
C ARG A 63 -2.14 17.24 14.25
N ILE A 64 -0.89 17.46 14.67
CA ILE A 64 -0.16 16.51 15.51
C ILE A 64 -0.69 16.63 16.93
N VAL A 65 -1.06 15.50 17.52
CA VAL A 65 -1.51 15.40 18.92
C VAL A 65 -0.51 14.64 19.79
N TRP A 66 0.44 13.92 19.17
CA TRP A 66 1.53 13.24 19.84
C TRP A 66 2.67 12.92 18.87
N GLY A 67 3.90 12.86 19.37
CA GLY A 67 5.09 12.45 18.60
C GLY A 67 5.58 13.49 17.61
N LEU A 68 6.40 13.05 16.65
CA LEU A 68 7.11 13.90 15.68
C LEU A 68 7.79 15.10 16.35
N LYS A 69 8.55 14.82 17.40
CA LYS A 69 9.30 15.82 18.18
C LYS A 69 10.28 16.60 17.31
N ASP A 70 10.77 17.73 17.87
CA ASP A 70 11.81 18.56 17.26
C ASP A 70 11.44 19.13 15.88
N GLY A 71 10.17 19.53 15.72
CA GLY A 71 9.68 20.13 14.49
C GLY A 71 9.43 19.12 13.36
N GLY A 72 9.35 17.81 13.69
CA GLY A 72 8.98 16.79 12.74
C GLY A 72 7.56 17.00 12.20
N VAL A 73 7.35 16.59 10.94
CA VAL A 73 6.06 16.66 10.24
C VAL A 73 5.73 15.27 9.68
N PRO A 74 4.44 14.94 9.44
CA PRO A 74 4.06 13.71 8.76
C PRO A 74 4.78 13.54 7.42
N THR A 75 4.87 12.29 6.95
CA THR A 75 5.40 12.02 5.60
C THR A 75 4.81 12.97 4.55
N SER A 76 5.60 13.39 3.57
CA SER A 76 5.14 14.25 2.47
C SER A 76 4.01 13.62 1.64
N GLU A 77 3.87 12.30 1.71
CA GLU A 77 2.81 11.55 1.04
C GLU A 77 1.56 11.37 1.92
N PHE A 78 1.49 12.02 3.10
CA PHE A 78 0.35 11.90 4.01
C PHE A 78 -1.00 12.22 3.33
N PRO A 79 -1.13 13.25 2.46
CA PRO A 79 -2.39 13.47 1.73
C PRO A 79 -2.80 12.28 0.86
N THR A 80 -1.85 11.63 0.19
CA THR A 80 -2.10 10.40 -0.60
C THR A 80 -2.56 9.25 0.30
N HIS A 81 -1.88 9.04 1.44
CA HIS A 81 -2.29 8.04 2.43
C HIS A 81 -3.71 8.32 2.93
N PHE A 82 -4.02 9.57 3.28
CA PHE A 82 -5.33 9.97 3.78
C PHE A 82 -6.45 9.70 2.77
N MET A 83 -6.28 10.11 1.51
CA MET A 83 -7.26 9.83 0.44
C MET A 83 -7.47 8.33 0.26
N ASN A 84 -6.40 7.54 0.26
CA ASN A 84 -6.48 6.10 0.13
C ASN A 84 -7.11 5.42 1.35
N HIS A 85 -6.89 5.93 2.57
CA HIS A 85 -7.64 5.47 3.75
C HIS A 85 -9.14 5.69 3.56
N SER A 86 -9.56 6.86 3.07
CA SER A 86 -10.97 7.13 2.77
C SER A 86 -11.56 6.11 1.81
N VAL A 87 -10.86 5.84 0.71
CA VAL A 87 -11.28 4.86 -0.31
C VAL A 87 -11.34 3.45 0.29
N ARG A 88 -10.30 3.03 1.02
CA ARG A 88 -10.24 1.67 1.59
C ARG A 88 -11.27 1.45 2.68
N VAL A 89 -11.50 2.43 3.55
CA VAL A 89 -12.57 2.38 4.55
C VAL A 89 -13.93 2.19 3.87
N ALA A 90 -14.22 2.94 2.80
CA ALA A 90 -15.46 2.80 2.05
C ALA A 90 -15.58 1.45 1.32
N ALA A 91 -14.49 0.98 0.68
CA ALA A 91 -14.48 -0.26 -0.08
C ALA A 91 -14.55 -1.54 0.78
N THR A 92 -14.17 -1.46 2.06
CA THR A 92 -14.06 -2.61 2.97
C THR A 92 -14.95 -2.51 4.21
N ASP A 93 -15.89 -1.58 4.22
CA ASP A 93 -16.75 -1.29 5.39
C ASP A 93 -15.95 -1.11 6.69
N GLY A 94 -14.83 -0.37 6.60
CA GLY A 94 -13.95 -0.05 7.72
C GLY A 94 -12.99 -1.16 8.15
N ALA A 95 -12.97 -2.31 7.46
CA ALA A 95 -12.07 -3.41 7.81
C ALA A 95 -10.60 -3.09 7.53
N CYS A 96 -10.31 -2.32 6.48
CA CYS A 96 -8.95 -1.94 6.10
C CYS A 96 -8.51 -0.69 6.87
N ARG A 97 -7.51 -0.82 7.75
CA ARG A 97 -7.08 0.22 8.68
C ARG A 97 -5.62 0.64 8.55
N VAL A 98 -4.83 -0.09 7.77
CA VAL A 98 -3.42 0.18 7.56
C VAL A 98 -3.15 0.42 6.09
N ILE A 99 -2.41 1.48 5.81
CA ILE A 99 -1.77 1.72 4.52
C ILE A 99 -0.27 1.71 4.76
N TYR A 100 0.44 0.89 4.01
CA TYR A 100 1.88 0.78 4.07
C TYR A 100 2.48 1.05 2.69
N HIS A 101 3.39 2.02 2.62
CA HIS A 101 4.15 2.34 1.41
C HIS A 101 5.64 2.11 1.66
N ALA A 102 6.30 1.46 0.73
CA ALA A 102 7.74 1.22 0.76
C ALA A 102 8.30 1.14 -0.66
N HIS A 103 9.64 1.10 -0.75
CA HIS A 103 10.38 1.05 -2.00
C HIS A 103 11.03 -0.34 -2.21
N PRO A 104 10.23 -1.41 -2.43
CA PRO A 104 10.74 -2.77 -2.63
C PRO A 104 11.53 -2.85 -3.94
N GLN A 105 12.79 -3.25 -3.84
CA GLN A 105 13.77 -3.16 -4.91
C GLN A 105 13.39 -3.95 -6.16
N ASN A 106 12.91 -5.18 -5.98
CA ASN A 106 12.62 -6.07 -7.11
C ASN A 106 11.31 -5.66 -7.82
N VAL A 107 10.31 -5.21 -7.08
CA VAL A 107 9.08 -4.63 -7.66
C VAL A 107 9.42 -3.41 -8.51
N ILE A 108 10.28 -2.53 -7.99
CA ILE A 108 10.75 -1.36 -8.75
C ILE A 108 11.48 -1.80 -10.00
N ALA A 109 12.41 -2.78 -9.89
CA ALA A 109 13.18 -3.29 -11.02
C ALA A 109 12.28 -3.89 -12.11
N LEU A 110 11.22 -4.63 -11.74
CA LEU A 110 10.26 -5.16 -12.72
C LEU A 110 9.57 -4.07 -13.52
N SER A 111 9.30 -2.92 -12.92
CA SER A 111 8.63 -1.80 -13.62
C SER A 111 9.46 -1.16 -14.72
N PHE A 112 10.77 -1.48 -14.82
CA PHE A 112 11.64 -1.05 -15.94
C PHE A 112 11.59 -1.99 -17.15
N VAL A 113 11.20 -3.25 -16.93
CA VAL A 113 11.37 -4.32 -17.94
C VAL A 113 10.08 -5.04 -18.32
N MET A 114 8.98 -4.76 -17.63
CA MET A 114 7.67 -5.34 -17.92
C MET A 114 6.67 -4.30 -18.44
N PRO A 115 5.68 -4.71 -19.24
CA PRO A 115 4.52 -3.86 -19.52
C PRO A 115 3.86 -3.40 -18.21
N LEU A 116 3.53 -2.10 -18.13
CA LEU A 116 2.93 -1.49 -16.96
C LEU A 116 1.41 -1.68 -16.95
N ASP A 117 0.97 -2.91 -16.92
CA ASP A 117 -0.44 -3.27 -16.80
C ASP A 117 -0.68 -4.34 -15.72
N ALA A 118 -1.85 -4.24 -15.09
CA ALA A 118 -2.22 -5.08 -13.95
C ALA A 118 -2.23 -6.58 -14.29
N ARG A 119 -2.74 -6.96 -15.47
CA ARG A 119 -2.83 -8.36 -15.90
C ARG A 119 -1.45 -8.99 -16.05
N THR A 120 -0.57 -8.36 -16.81
CA THR A 120 0.77 -8.89 -17.11
C THR A 120 1.59 -9.06 -15.83
N ILE A 121 1.63 -8.02 -14.98
CA ILE A 121 2.40 -8.07 -13.74
C ILE A 121 1.79 -9.07 -12.75
N THR A 122 0.48 -9.05 -12.54
CA THR A 122 -0.19 -10.01 -11.63
C THR A 122 0.07 -11.45 -12.06
N ARG A 123 -0.08 -11.76 -13.34
CA ARG A 123 0.17 -13.13 -13.85
C ARG A 123 1.61 -13.57 -13.61
N ALA A 124 2.59 -12.70 -13.85
CA ALA A 124 4.00 -13.02 -13.59
C ALA A 124 4.23 -13.36 -12.11
N LEU A 125 3.67 -12.55 -11.21
CA LEU A 125 3.80 -12.77 -9.77
C LEU A 125 3.05 -14.02 -9.29
N TRP A 126 1.80 -14.24 -9.74
CA TRP A 126 1.02 -15.44 -9.37
C TRP A 126 1.69 -16.73 -9.85
N LYS A 127 2.34 -16.71 -11.02
CA LYS A 127 3.03 -17.87 -11.59
C LYS A 127 4.43 -18.08 -11.01
N ALA A 128 4.99 -17.10 -10.33
CA ALA A 128 6.31 -17.19 -9.70
C ALA A 128 6.28 -17.93 -8.36
N MET A 129 5.17 -17.82 -7.61
CA MET A 129 5.08 -18.39 -6.27
C MET A 129 3.62 -18.70 -5.91
N THR A 130 3.37 -19.92 -5.40
CA THR A 130 2.02 -20.44 -5.10
C THR A 130 1.21 -19.54 -4.15
N GLU A 131 1.86 -18.98 -3.14
CA GLU A 131 1.23 -18.14 -2.13
C GLU A 131 0.64 -16.85 -2.69
N CYS A 132 1.13 -16.38 -3.84
CA CYS A 132 0.73 -15.08 -4.38
C CYS A 132 -0.77 -14.98 -4.64
N ILE A 133 -1.37 -15.97 -5.31
CA ILE A 133 -2.81 -15.94 -5.59
C ILE A 133 -3.66 -16.05 -4.32
N VAL A 134 -3.10 -16.63 -3.25
CA VAL A 134 -3.77 -16.72 -1.94
C VAL A 134 -3.73 -15.38 -1.22
N VAL A 135 -2.58 -14.70 -1.24
CA VAL A 135 -2.35 -13.45 -0.49
C VAL A 135 -2.97 -12.23 -1.20
N PHE A 136 -2.94 -12.19 -2.53
CA PHE A 136 -3.55 -11.10 -3.30
C PHE A 136 -4.39 -11.64 -4.47
N PRO A 137 -5.53 -12.28 -4.17
CA PRO A 137 -6.39 -12.94 -5.16
C PRO A 137 -7.00 -11.98 -6.19
N LYS A 138 -7.08 -10.69 -5.86
CA LYS A 138 -7.54 -9.64 -6.80
C LYS A 138 -6.44 -9.16 -7.74
N GLY A 139 -5.18 -9.56 -7.48
CA GLY A 139 -4.00 -9.08 -8.20
C GLY A 139 -3.46 -7.76 -7.67
N VAL A 140 -2.64 -7.09 -8.48
CA VAL A 140 -2.03 -5.79 -8.17
C VAL A 140 -2.41 -4.75 -9.22
N GLY A 141 -2.74 -3.54 -8.77
CA GLY A 141 -2.89 -2.39 -9.65
C GLY A 141 -1.52 -1.83 -10.06
N VAL A 142 -1.47 -1.09 -11.15
CA VAL A 142 -0.24 -0.46 -11.64
C VAL A 142 -0.51 0.99 -12.01
N VAL A 143 0.25 1.90 -11.39
CA VAL A 143 0.27 3.32 -11.74
C VAL A 143 1.53 3.58 -12.57
N PRO A 144 1.43 4.12 -13.79
CA PRO A 144 2.57 4.61 -14.54
C PRO A 144 3.37 5.64 -13.73
N TRP A 145 4.62 5.88 -14.09
CA TRP A 145 5.42 6.87 -13.38
C TRP A 145 4.74 8.25 -13.37
N MET A 146 4.62 8.80 -12.18
CA MET A 146 4.09 10.14 -11.88
C MET A 146 4.95 10.79 -10.81
N VAL A 147 4.90 12.12 -10.72
CA VAL A 147 5.60 12.85 -9.64
C VAL A 147 4.97 12.49 -8.30
N PRO A 148 5.74 11.96 -7.33
CA PRO A 148 5.23 11.58 -6.03
C PRO A 148 4.77 12.80 -5.21
N GLY A 149 3.80 12.59 -4.31
CA GLY A 149 3.23 13.65 -3.46
C GLY A 149 2.24 14.58 -4.18
N GLY A 150 2.03 14.40 -5.48
CA GLY A 150 1.06 15.18 -6.26
C GLY A 150 -0.37 14.60 -6.18
N SER A 151 -1.35 15.43 -6.57
CA SER A 151 -2.76 15.02 -6.62
C SER A 151 -3.03 13.95 -7.68
N GLU A 152 -2.29 13.95 -8.78
CA GLU A 152 -2.47 12.99 -9.88
C GLU A 152 -2.18 11.56 -9.45
N ILE A 153 -1.02 11.30 -8.81
CA ILE A 153 -0.67 9.97 -8.32
C ILE A 153 -1.59 9.53 -7.19
N ALA A 154 -2.03 10.47 -6.34
CA ALA A 154 -2.99 10.18 -5.28
C ALA A 154 -4.33 9.71 -5.85
N GLN A 155 -4.88 10.40 -6.85
CA GLN A 155 -6.13 10.03 -7.52
C GLN A 155 -6.00 8.70 -8.28
N ALA A 156 -4.94 8.52 -9.06
CA ALA A 156 -4.68 7.28 -9.78
C ALA A 156 -4.58 6.07 -8.81
N THR A 157 -3.91 6.24 -7.67
CA THR A 157 -3.83 5.21 -6.64
C THR A 157 -5.21 4.94 -6.02
N CYS A 158 -5.97 5.97 -5.70
CA CYS A 158 -7.33 5.84 -5.15
C CYS A 158 -8.26 5.03 -6.08
N GLU A 159 -8.20 5.24 -7.39
CA GLU A 159 -9.00 4.46 -8.34
C GLU A 159 -8.66 2.97 -8.28
N LEU A 160 -7.36 2.64 -8.23
CA LEU A 160 -6.92 1.25 -8.13
C LEU A 160 -7.29 0.63 -6.77
N MET A 161 -7.14 1.38 -5.69
CA MET A 161 -7.42 0.90 -4.32
C MET A 161 -8.91 0.69 -4.02
N LYS A 162 -9.81 1.00 -4.94
CA LYS A 162 -11.22 0.56 -4.89
C LYS A 162 -11.34 -0.96 -5.09
N THR A 163 -10.42 -1.55 -5.85
CA THR A 163 -10.46 -2.96 -6.27
C THR A 163 -9.29 -3.77 -5.71
N TYR A 164 -8.09 -3.19 -5.71
CA TYR A 164 -6.86 -3.86 -5.33
C TYR A 164 -6.45 -3.51 -3.90
N ASP A 165 -5.83 -4.46 -3.21
CA ASP A 165 -5.18 -4.22 -1.92
C ASP A 165 -3.73 -3.73 -2.08
N ALA A 166 -3.20 -3.77 -3.30
CA ALA A 166 -1.86 -3.35 -3.65
C ALA A 166 -1.82 -2.59 -4.97
N ALA A 167 -1.02 -1.51 -5.03
CA ALA A 167 -0.77 -0.73 -6.24
C ALA A 167 0.73 -0.47 -6.40
N ILE A 168 1.29 -0.91 -7.52
CA ILE A 168 2.68 -0.63 -7.90
C ILE A 168 2.75 0.78 -8.48
N TRP A 169 3.65 1.59 -7.96
CA TRP A 169 4.05 2.86 -8.57
C TRP A 169 5.32 2.63 -9.38
N ALA A 170 5.21 2.69 -10.68
CA ALA A 170 6.33 2.41 -11.58
C ALA A 170 7.55 3.29 -11.24
N GLN A 171 8.74 2.70 -11.19
CA GLN A 171 10.04 3.31 -10.85
C GLN A 171 10.05 4.03 -9.48
N HIS A 172 9.11 3.70 -8.57
CA HIS A 172 9.03 4.33 -7.26
C HIS A 172 8.88 3.30 -6.14
N GLY A 173 7.80 2.50 -6.14
CA GLY A 173 7.56 1.58 -5.03
C GLY A 173 6.24 0.84 -5.09
N LEU A 174 5.80 0.40 -3.92
CA LEU A 174 4.57 -0.36 -3.73
C LEU A 174 3.74 0.24 -2.60
N PHE A 175 2.46 0.41 -2.85
CA PHE A 175 1.45 0.91 -1.93
C PHE A 175 0.51 -0.25 -1.60
N VAL A 176 0.38 -0.61 -0.34
CA VAL A 176 -0.47 -1.73 0.10
C VAL A 176 -1.40 -1.32 1.22
N SER A 177 -2.49 -2.06 1.37
CA SER A 177 -3.46 -1.87 2.43
C SER A 177 -3.83 -3.18 3.10
N GLY A 178 -4.19 -3.12 4.39
CA GLY A 178 -4.60 -4.28 5.16
C GLY A 178 -5.38 -3.91 6.41
N PRO A 179 -5.98 -4.91 7.07
CA PRO A 179 -6.69 -4.70 8.34
C PRO A 179 -5.75 -4.36 9.50
N ASP A 180 -4.50 -4.82 9.44
CA ASP A 180 -3.47 -4.65 10.45
C ASP A 180 -2.07 -4.57 9.80
N PHE A 181 -1.05 -4.32 10.63
CA PHE A 181 0.33 -4.18 10.16
C PHE A 181 0.91 -5.50 9.64
N ASP A 182 0.61 -6.64 10.28
CA ASP A 182 1.13 -7.94 9.88
C ASP A 182 0.60 -8.33 8.50
N THR A 183 -0.69 -8.14 8.26
CA THR A 183 -1.32 -8.41 6.97
C THR A 183 -0.78 -7.48 5.88
N ALA A 184 -0.68 -6.17 6.15
CA ALA A 184 -0.16 -5.20 5.17
C ALA A 184 1.32 -5.47 4.86
N PHE A 185 2.16 -5.75 5.87
CA PHE A 185 3.55 -6.11 5.67
C PHE A 185 3.69 -7.46 4.95
N GLY A 186 2.89 -8.46 5.33
CA GLY A 186 2.87 -9.77 4.67
C GLY A 186 2.54 -9.67 3.18
N LEU A 187 1.57 -8.83 2.81
CA LEU A 187 1.22 -8.54 1.42
C LEU A 187 2.41 -7.90 0.68
N MET A 188 3.02 -6.85 1.24
CA MET A 188 4.21 -6.19 0.70
C MET A 188 5.35 -7.18 0.48
N HIS A 189 5.65 -7.99 1.51
CA HIS A 189 6.74 -8.97 1.48
C HIS A 189 6.49 -10.07 0.44
N THR A 190 5.25 -10.56 0.32
CA THR A 190 4.91 -11.62 -0.64
C THR A 190 5.08 -11.11 -2.08
N ILE A 191 4.62 -9.90 -2.37
CA ILE A 191 4.77 -9.28 -3.71
C ILE A 191 6.26 -9.07 -4.03
N GLU A 192 7.04 -8.53 -3.09
CA GLU A 192 8.48 -8.31 -3.29
C GLU A 192 9.24 -9.62 -3.49
N LYS A 193 8.93 -10.66 -2.70
CA LYS A 193 9.56 -11.99 -2.84
C LYS A 193 9.24 -12.60 -4.21
N ALA A 194 7.99 -12.53 -4.66
CA ALA A 194 7.61 -13.03 -5.97
C ALA A 194 8.32 -12.28 -7.10
N ALA A 195 8.45 -10.95 -6.97
CA ALA A 195 9.19 -10.12 -7.91
C ALA A 195 10.68 -10.52 -7.98
N ALA A 196 11.30 -10.78 -6.82
CA ALA A 196 12.68 -11.27 -6.74
C ALA A 196 12.84 -12.64 -7.43
N ILE A 197 11.96 -13.60 -7.13
CA ILE A 197 11.97 -14.94 -7.74
C ILE A 197 11.81 -14.84 -9.26
N TYR A 198 10.85 -14.02 -9.73
CA TYR A 198 10.62 -13.84 -11.15
C TYR A 198 11.85 -13.23 -11.86
N ALA A 199 12.45 -12.18 -11.27
CA ALA A 199 13.64 -11.53 -11.83
C ALA A 199 14.83 -12.49 -11.88
N GLU A 200 15.07 -13.25 -10.82
CA GLU A 200 16.14 -14.26 -10.77
C GLU A 200 15.91 -15.39 -11.79
N ALA A 201 14.70 -15.94 -11.85
CA ALA A 201 14.34 -16.98 -12.81
C ALA A 201 14.54 -16.50 -14.25
N ARG A 202 14.17 -15.25 -14.55
CA ARG A 202 14.39 -14.64 -15.87
C ARG A 202 15.87 -14.48 -16.19
N MET A 203 16.68 -14.06 -15.24
CA MET A 203 18.16 -14.01 -15.41
C MET A 203 18.75 -15.39 -15.70
N LEU A 204 18.36 -16.41 -14.92
CA LEU A 204 18.80 -17.80 -15.13
C LEU A 204 18.35 -18.37 -16.48
N ASN A 205 17.26 -17.85 -17.04
CA ASN A 205 16.70 -18.23 -18.33
C ASN A 205 17.21 -17.34 -19.50
N GLY A 206 18.35 -16.69 -19.34
CA GLY A 206 18.96 -15.86 -20.37
C GLY A 206 18.17 -14.62 -20.75
N GLY A 207 17.35 -14.08 -19.83
CA GLY A 207 16.52 -12.91 -20.02
C GLY A 207 15.14 -13.19 -20.61
N SER A 208 14.84 -14.45 -20.96
CA SER A 208 13.54 -14.85 -21.48
C SER A 208 12.52 -15.07 -20.36
N ASP A 209 11.27 -14.71 -20.61
CA ASP A 209 10.11 -15.00 -19.76
C ASP A 209 9.38 -16.31 -20.15
N GLN A 210 9.87 -17.01 -21.17
CA GLN A 210 9.38 -18.34 -21.54
C GLN A 210 10.05 -19.42 -20.68
N PHE A 211 9.52 -19.60 -19.47
CA PHE A 211 10.04 -20.58 -18.52
C PHE A 211 9.70 -22.00 -18.94
N ARG A 212 10.62 -22.95 -18.66
CA ARG A 212 10.40 -24.39 -18.92
C ARG A 212 9.26 -24.95 -18.06
N ASN A 213 9.15 -24.48 -16.84
CA ASN A 213 8.10 -24.85 -15.87
C ASN A 213 7.52 -23.59 -15.25
N THR A 214 6.20 -23.56 -15.06
CA THR A 214 5.50 -22.48 -14.38
C THR A 214 4.19 -23.02 -13.80
N ILE A 215 3.57 -22.30 -12.86
CA ILE A 215 2.20 -22.59 -12.43
C ILE A 215 1.28 -22.27 -13.60
N THR A 216 0.50 -23.25 -14.05
CA THR A 216 -0.45 -23.08 -15.16
C THR A 216 -1.70 -22.32 -14.68
N ASP A 217 -2.47 -21.78 -15.61
CA ASP A 217 -3.74 -21.13 -15.29
C ASP A 217 -4.73 -22.11 -14.64
N ASP A 218 -4.75 -23.37 -15.07
CA ASP A 218 -5.54 -24.43 -14.42
C ASP A 218 -5.03 -24.74 -13.01
N GLY A 219 -3.72 -24.68 -12.79
CA GLY A 219 -3.12 -24.77 -11.45
C GLY A 219 -3.55 -23.62 -10.55
N LEU A 220 -3.57 -22.39 -11.05
CA LEU A 220 -4.06 -21.21 -10.32
C LEU A 220 -5.56 -21.35 -9.99
N ARG A 221 -6.39 -21.82 -10.95
CA ARG A 221 -7.81 -22.12 -10.70
C ARG A 221 -8.01 -23.22 -9.66
N ALA A 222 -7.15 -24.26 -9.66
CA ALA A 222 -7.21 -25.32 -8.64
C ALA A 222 -6.92 -24.75 -7.24
N ILE A 223 -5.87 -23.93 -7.09
CA ILE A 223 -5.58 -23.23 -5.82
C ILE A 223 -6.77 -22.38 -5.39
N ALA A 224 -7.33 -21.59 -6.31
CA ALA A 224 -8.46 -20.73 -6.01
C ALA A 224 -9.68 -21.51 -5.48
N ARG A 225 -9.98 -22.67 -6.08
CA ARG A 225 -11.06 -23.56 -5.62
C ARG A 225 -10.79 -24.14 -4.23
N ASP A 226 -9.59 -24.68 -4.01
CA ASP A 226 -9.23 -25.36 -2.76
C ASP A 226 -9.20 -24.39 -1.58
N PHE A 227 -8.73 -23.15 -1.81
CA PHE A 227 -8.67 -22.09 -0.80
C PHE A 227 -9.94 -21.20 -0.78
N LYS A 228 -10.94 -21.48 -1.65
CA LYS A 228 -12.19 -20.71 -1.78
C LYS A 228 -11.96 -19.20 -2.01
N LEU A 229 -11.03 -18.89 -2.91
CA LEU A 229 -10.65 -17.51 -3.22
C LEU A 229 -11.58 -16.93 -4.30
N ASP A 230 -11.93 -15.66 -4.14
CA ASP A 230 -12.57 -14.85 -5.17
C ASP A 230 -11.47 -14.12 -5.98
N ILE A 231 -10.98 -14.80 -7.03
CA ILE A 231 -9.91 -14.30 -7.88
C ILE A 231 -10.43 -13.43 -9.02
N ASN A 232 -9.56 -12.61 -9.60
CA ASN A 232 -9.86 -11.90 -10.84
C ASN A 232 -9.62 -12.83 -12.05
N GLU A 233 -10.65 -13.56 -12.47
CA GLU A 233 -10.60 -14.50 -13.60
C GLU A 233 -10.16 -13.85 -14.92
N SER A 234 -10.34 -12.52 -15.09
CA SER A 234 -9.92 -11.84 -16.33
C SER A 234 -8.41 -11.83 -16.52
N PHE A 235 -7.65 -12.16 -15.49
CA PHE A 235 -6.19 -12.27 -15.55
C PHE A 235 -5.71 -13.64 -16.06
N LEU A 236 -6.56 -14.64 -16.09
CA LEU A 236 -6.26 -15.98 -16.60
C LEU A 236 -6.69 -16.13 -18.07
N ASP A 237 -6.10 -17.08 -18.80
CA ASP A 237 -6.45 -17.43 -20.18
C ASP A 237 -7.49 -18.56 -20.20
#